data_2e0adbe43abadb31cd44bbae94138b4c
#
_entry.id   2e0adbe43abadb31cd44bbae94138b4c
#
_cell.length_a   1.000
_cell.length_b   1.000
_cell.length_c   1.000
_cell.angle_alpha   90.00
_cell.angle_beta   90.00
_cell.angle_gamma   90.00
#
_symmetry.space_group_name_H-M   'P 1'
#
loop_
_entity.id
_entity.type
_entity.pdbx_description
1 polymer ?
#
loop_
_entity_poly.entity_id
_entity_poly.type
_entity_poly.pdbx_seq_one_letter_code
_entity_poly.pdbx_strand_id
1 'polypeptide(L)'
;GVFNAMDRPIIAILKPDMMADFGWTDSDFGDLAAVTQFSAAFAFLFTGWLVDRLGVHRSMQVGATAWSLAAMAHGWAMTTWQGVAARVGLGVTEAVQTPLTIKTVATLFEPDRRSLAFGFATLLAGAGTIAMPFVIPALALAVGWRGALVAGGIGGFISLIAWMWLARGLAQLRQPTIEPAIADGAADREADHSGYGPILKNSKTWGIVVAKALSDMTWWFINFWLADYYRKEFGLTTLELAVPLAIAFAGSGLGALLAGWASTRLLERGWSVNRVRKTVMLVSALVVTPLPLVLELNSFSPVAVMMGVGMAGHP
;
A
#
# COMPACT_ATOMS: atom_id res chain seq x y z
N GLY A 1 4.48 -4.71 -5.24
CA GLY A 1 4.74 -3.97 -6.45
C GLY A 1 3.62 -3.07 -6.92
N VAL A 2 3.78 -2.53 -8.14
CA VAL A 2 2.86 -1.55 -8.75
C VAL A 2 1.40 -2.03 -8.72
N PHE A 3 1.12 -3.21 -9.25
CA PHE A 3 -0.25 -3.72 -9.34
C PHE A 3 -0.88 -4.02 -7.97
N ASN A 4 -0.11 -4.46 -7.00
CA ASN A 4 -0.62 -4.65 -5.64
C ASN A 4 -1.07 -3.33 -4.99
N ALA A 5 -0.39 -2.22 -5.27
CA ALA A 5 -0.81 -0.90 -4.80
C ALA A 5 -2.11 -0.41 -5.46
N MET A 6 -2.47 -0.99 -6.63
CA MET A 6 -3.67 -0.63 -7.37
C MET A 6 -4.95 -1.27 -6.84
N ASP A 7 -4.89 -2.41 -6.15
CA ASP A 7 -6.07 -3.20 -5.78
C ASP A 7 -7.03 -2.53 -4.79
N ARG A 8 -6.50 -1.67 -3.95
CA ARG A 8 -7.30 -1.00 -2.92
C ARG A 8 -8.16 0.12 -3.48
N PRO A 9 -7.60 1.07 -4.26
CA PRO A 9 -8.42 2.11 -4.89
C PRO A 9 -9.37 1.56 -5.97
N ILE A 10 -9.06 0.41 -6.58
CA ILE A 10 -9.87 -0.15 -7.66
C ILE A 10 -11.33 -0.37 -7.22
N ILE A 11 -11.55 -0.94 -6.04
CA ILE A 11 -12.92 -1.17 -5.56
C ILE A 11 -13.64 0.11 -5.19
N ALA A 12 -12.91 1.14 -4.70
CA ALA A 12 -13.52 2.43 -4.40
C ALA A 12 -14.01 3.13 -5.68
N ILE A 13 -13.28 2.95 -6.80
CA ILE A 13 -13.68 3.46 -8.11
C ILE A 13 -14.87 2.67 -8.67
N LEU A 14 -14.86 1.35 -8.52
CA LEU A 14 -15.90 0.44 -9.05
C LEU A 14 -17.08 0.23 -8.09
N LYS A 15 -17.07 0.86 -6.92
CA LYS A 15 -18.09 0.73 -5.88
C LYS A 15 -19.53 0.82 -6.40
N PRO A 16 -19.92 1.82 -7.22
CA PRO A 16 -21.30 1.94 -7.68
C PRO A 16 -21.75 0.74 -8.51
N ASP A 17 -20.88 0.26 -9.41
CA ASP A 17 -21.21 -0.88 -10.28
C ASP A 17 -21.37 -2.17 -9.45
N MET A 18 -20.49 -2.37 -8.46
CA MET A 18 -20.56 -3.50 -7.54
C MET A 18 -21.82 -3.44 -6.67
N MET A 19 -22.13 -2.26 -6.12
CA MET A 19 -23.34 -2.08 -5.30
C MET A 19 -24.62 -2.33 -6.12
N ALA A 20 -24.67 -1.86 -7.36
CA ALA A 20 -25.82 -2.10 -8.25
C ALA A 20 -26.02 -3.59 -8.55
N ASP A 21 -24.93 -4.32 -8.82
CA ASP A 21 -25.01 -5.74 -9.17
C ASP A 21 -25.37 -6.66 -8.00
N PHE A 22 -24.85 -6.36 -6.81
CA PHE A 22 -25.06 -7.18 -5.61
C PHE A 22 -26.22 -6.69 -4.73
N GLY A 23 -26.79 -5.51 -5.02
CA GLY A 23 -27.79 -4.88 -4.18
C GLY A 23 -27.24 -4.39 -2.83
N TRP A 24 -25.94 -4.04 -2.78
CA TRP A 24 -25.27 -3.63 -1.56
C TRP A 24 -25.60 -2.20 -1.15
N THR A 25 -25.58 -1.98 0.16
CA THR A 25 -25.58 -0.67 0.79
C THR A 25 -24.16 -0.16 1.04
N ASP A 26 -24.02 1.10 1.45
CA ASP A 26 -22.74 1.65 1.90
C ASP A 26 -22.16 0.88 3.10
N SER A 27 -23.03 0.35 3.97
CA SER A 27 -22.61 -0.50 5.10
C SER A 27 -21.97 -1.80 4.61
N ASP A 28 -22.59 -2.49 3.65
CA ASP A 28 -22.07 -3.74 3.10
C ASP A 28 -20.70 -3.53 2.44
N PHE A 29 -20.50 -2.40 1.76
CA PHE A 29 -19.20 -2.03 1.22
C PHE A 29 -18.18 -1.73 2.32
N GLY A 30 -18.59 -1.06 3.39
CA GLY A 30 -17.78 -0.82 4.57
C GLY A 30 -17.31 -2.12 5.23
N ASP A 31 -18.22 -3.09 5.37
CA ASP A 31 -17.93 -4.41 5.92
C ASP A 31 -16.95 -5.18 5.03
N LEU A 32 -17.10 -5.09 3.71
CA LEU A 32 -16.17 -5.69 2.76
C LEU A 32 -14.75 -5.10 2.88
N ALA A 33 -14.65 -3.78 3.02
CA ALA A 33 -13.38 -3.10 3.25
C ALA A 33 -12.77 -3.51 4.59
N ALA A 34 -13.56 -3.58 5.65
CA ALA A 34 -13.14 -4.00 6.98
C ALA A 34 -12.61 -5.44 6.98
N VAL A 35 -13.35 -6.38 6.39
CA VAL A 35 -12.94 -7.79 6.27
C VAL A 35 -11.59 -7.93 5.56
N THR A 36 -11.35 -7.16 4.51
CA THR A 36 -10.06 -7.14 3.81
C THR A 36 -8.93 -6.72 4.73
N GLN A 37 -9.13 -5.64 5.50
CA GLN A 37 -8.11 -5.12 6.41
C GLN A 37 -7.85 -6.03 7.61
N PHE A 38 -8.91 -6.63 8.19
CA PHE A 38 -8.76 -7.62 9.27
C PHE A 38 -8.04 -8.88 8.81
N SER A 39 -8.36 -9.40 7.62
CA SER A 39 -7.69 -10.58 7.08
C SER A 39 -6.20 -10.30 6.78
N ALA A 40 -5.87 -9.12 6.26
CA ALA A 40 -4.49 -8.69 6.06
C ALA A 40 -3.74 -8.54 7.40
N ALA A 41 -4.37 -7.88 8.39
CA ALA A 41 -3.78 -7.70 9.72
C ALA A 41 -3.48 -9.05 10.40
N PHE A 42 -4.41 -10.00 10.32
CA PHE A 42 -4.19 -11.35 10.83
C PHE A 42 -3.05 -12.07 10.09
N ALA A 43 -3.03 -11.98 8.78
CA ALA A 43 -2.01 -12.61 7.96
C ALA A 43 -0.61 -12.03 8.23
N PHE A 44 -0.49 -10.73 8.53
CA PHE A 44 0.81 -10.11 8.88
C PHE A 44 1.52 -10.79 10.04
N LEU A 45 0.81 -11.42 10.96
CA LEU A 45 1.41 -12.17 12.07
C LEU A 45 2.26 -13.37 11.61
N PHE A 46 1.95 -13.91 10.43
CA PHE A 46 2.57 -15.13 9.91
C PHE A 46 3.42 -14.92 8.67
N THR A 47 3.20 -13.81 7.94
CA THR A 47 3.84 -13.61 6.64
C THR A 47 5.35 -13.40 6.75
N GLY A 48 5.84 -12.78 7.82
CA GLY A 48 7.28 -12.67 8.09
C GLY A 48 7.93 -14.05 8.19
N TRP A 49 7.39 -14.93 9.04
CA TRP A 49 7.85 -16.31 9.18
C TRP A 49 7.76 -17.09 7.88
N LEU A 50 6.67 -16.92 7.11
CA LEU A 50 6.50 -17.58 5.82
C LEU A 50 7.60 -17.17 4.83
N VAL A 51 7.87 -15.87 4.72
CA VAL A 51 8.92 -15.32 3.85
C VAL A 51 10.31 -15.79 4.29
N ASP A 52 10.54 -15.94 5.59
CA ASP A 52 11.80 -16.44 6.11
C ASP A 52 12.02 -17.91 5.75
N ARG A 53 10.96 -18.73 5.85
CA ARG A 53 11.01 -20.16 5.55
C ARG A 53 11.11 -20.46 4.05
N LEU A 54 10.35 -19.77 3.21
CA LEU A 54 10.32 -20.02 1.76
C LEU A 54 11.46 -19.34 1.01
N GLY A 55 12.03 -18.27 1.57
CA GLY A 55 12.97 -17.39 0.90
C GLY A 55 12.30 -16.46 -0.11
N VAL A 56 13.05 -15.47 -0.61
CA VAL A 56 12.53 -14.39 -1.46
C VAL A 56 11.88 -14.91 -2.75
N HIS A 57 12.55 -15.83 -3.46
CA HIS A 57 12.06 -16.30 -4.77
C HIS A 57 10.74 -17.05 -4.69
N ARG A 58 10.63 -18.04 -3.78
CA ARG A 58 9.41 -18.84 -3.61
C ARG A 58 8.29 -18.00 -3.02
N SER A 59 8.57 -17.13 -2.06
CA SER A 59 7.59 -16.23 -1.49
C SER A 59 7.00 -15.28 -2.53
N MET A 60 7.82 -14.78 -3.46
CA MET A 60 7.33 -13.94 -4.57
C MET A 60 6.44 -14.74 -5.53
N GLN A 61 6.85 -15.95 -5.90
CA GLN A 61 6.05 -16.81 -6.79
C GLN A 61 4.70 -17.16 -6.18
N VAL A 62 4.70 -17.68 -4.95
CA VAL A 62 3.48 -18.09 -4.25
C VAL A 62 2.60 -16.88 -3.94
N GLY A 63 3.19 -15.83 -3.36
CA GLY A 63 2.46 -14.61 -2.97
C GLY A 63 1.84 -13.91 -4.16
N ALA A 64 2.60 -13.66 -5.24
CA ALA A 64 2.08 -12.98 -6.42
C ALA A 64 1.03 -13.83 -7.16
N THR A 65 1.22 -15.15 -7.26
CA THR A 65 0.23 -16.05 -7.86
C THR A 65 -1.07 -16.05 -7.06
N ALA A 66 -0.99 -16.26 -5.74
CA ALA A 66 -2.15 -16.31 -4.87
C ALA A 66 -2.91 -14.98 -4.86
N TRP A 67 -2.18 -13.85 -4.78
CA TRP A 67 -2.75 -12.52 -4.87
C TRP A 67 -3.44 -12.27 -6.24
N SER A 68 -2.79 -12.61 -7.35
CA SER A 68 -3.38 -12.44 -8.68
C SER A 68 -4.66 -13.26 -8.87
N LEU A 69 -4.68 -14.50 -8.37
CA LEU A 69 -5.87 -15.35 -8.39
C LEU A 69 -6.98 -14.78 -7.51
N ALA A 70 -6.65 -14.28 -6.32
CA ALA A 70 -7.62 -13.65 -5.43
C ALA A 70 -8.20 -12.36 -6.05
N ALA A 71 -7.39 -11.55 -6.73
CA ALA A 71 -7.84 -10.37 -7.47
C ALA A 71 -8.81 -10.77 -8.60
N MET A 72 -8.48 -11.78 -9.41
CA MET A 72 -9.35 -12.30 -10.48
C MET A 72 -10.64 -12.90 -9.94
N ALA A 73 -10.60 -13.56 -8.77
CA ALA A 73 -11.77 -14.17 -8.15
C ALA A 73 -12.91 -13.18 -7.89
N HIS A 74 -12.60 -11.89 -7.67
CA HIS A 74 -13.61 -10.84 -7.56
C HIS A 74 -14.41 -10.64 -8.82
N GLY A 75 -13.78 -10.73 -9.99
CA GLY A 75 -14.46 -10.62 -11.28
C GLY A 75 -15.40 -11.79 -11.58
N TRP A 76 -15.18 -12.94 -10.93
CA TRP A 76 -16.02 -14.13 -11.07
C TRP A 76 -17.06 -14.28 -9.94
N ALA A 77 -17.04 -13.42 -8.95
CA ALA A 77 -17.99 -13.46 -7.86
C ALA A 77 -19.41 -13.15 -8.35
N MET A 78 -20.34 -14.08 -8.13
CA MET A 78 -21.76 -13.95 -8.47
C MET A 78 -22.62 -13.73 -7.24
N THR A 79 -22.07 -13.92 -6.05
CA THR A 79 -22.77 -13.72 -4.77
C THR A 79 -21.92 -12.89 -3.82
N THR A 80 -22.57 -12.21 -2.88
CA THR A 80 -21.90 -11.45 -1.81
C THR A 80 -20.85 -12.29 -1.08
N TRP A 81 -21.17 -13.54 -0.75
CA TRP A 81 -20.23 -14.43 -0.04
C TRP A 81 -18.99 -14.79 -0.84
N GLN A 82 -19.14 -14.95 -2.15
CA GLN A 82 -17.97 -15.14 -3.04
C GLN A 82 -17.11 -13.88 -3.10
N GLY A 83 -17.74 -12.70 -3.13
CA GLY A 83 -17.04 -11.42 -3.05
C GLY A 83 -16.27 -11.26 -1.73
N VAL A 84 -16.91 -11.58 -0.59
CA VAL A 84 -16.27 -11.58 0.73
C VAL A 84 -15.10 -12.57 0.80
N ALA A 85 -15.28 -13.80 0.32
CA ALA A 85 -14.23 -14.82 0.31
C ALA A 85 -13.03 -14.38 -0.54
N ALA A 86 -13.28 -13.78 -1.72
CA ALA A 86 -12.24 -13.22 -2.57
C ALA A 86 -11.48 -12.07 -1.86
N ARG A 87 -12.18 -11.23 -1.07
CA ARG A 87 -11.57 -10.17 -0.27
C ARG A 87 -10.71 -10.69 0.88
N VAL A 88 -11.16 -11.70 1.59
CA VAL A 88 -10.34 -12.38 2.60
C VAL A 88 -9.07 -12.94 1.95
N GLY A 89 -9.22 -13.65 0.83
CA GLY A 89 -8.09 -14.19 0.08
C GLY A 89 -7.11 -13.10 -0.37
N LEU A 90 -7.62 -11.96 -0.85
CA LEU A 90 -6.81 -10.83 -1.26
C LEU A 90 -6.05 -10.23 -0.07
N GLY A 91 -6.74 -9.95 1.05
CA GLY A 91 -6.12 -9.39 2.25
C GLY A 91 -4.99 -10.28 2.78
N VAL A 92 -5.22 -11.60 2.86
CA VAL A 92 -4.21 -12.57 3.31
C VAL A 92 -2.99 -12.57 2.38
N THR A 93 -3.20 -12.57 1.08
CA THR A 93 -2.12 -12.66 0.10
C THR A 93 -1.35 -11.35 -0.08
N GLU A 94 -2.02 -10.20 0.07
CA GLU A 94 -1.37 -8.88 0.08
C GLU A 94 -0.40 -8.69 1.25
N ALA A 95 -0.70 -9.27 2.40
CA ALA A 95 0.11 -9.14 3.60
C ALA A 95 1.55 -9.65 3.41
N VAL A 96 1.80 -10.54 2.46
CA VAL A 96 3.14 -11.05 2.14
C VAL A 96 4.04 -9.97 1.51
N GLN A 97 3.46 -8.98 0.84
CA GLN A 97 4.20 -8.01 0.02
C GLN A 97 5.20 -7.17 0.83
N THR A 98 4.82 -6.72 2.03
CA THR A 98 5.67 -5.85 2.85
C THR A 98 6.92 -6.57 3.36
N PRO A 99 6.83 -7.70 4.09
CA PRO A 99 8.03 -8.43 4.54
C PRO A 99 8.86 -8.95 3.37
N LEU A 100 8.22 -9.33 2.26
CA LEU A 100 8.91 -9.75 1.06
C LEU A 100 9.74 -8.62 0.44
N THR A 101 9.21 -7.41 0.35
CA THR A 101 9.94 -6.24 -0.16
C THR A 101 11.14 -5.93 0.72
N ILE A 102 10.96 -5.91 2.04
CA ILE A 102 12.04 -5.67 3.00
C ILE A 102 13.15 -6.70 2.84
N LYS A 103 12.79 -7.99 2.81
CA LYS A 103 13.76 -9.08 2.67
C LYS A 103 14.45 -9.07 1.30
N THR A 104 13.72 -8.76 0.23
CA THR A 104 14.27 -8.64 -1.13
C THR A 104 15.33 -7.57 -1.18
N VAL A 105 15.04 -6.37 -0.66
CA VAL A 105 16.01 -5.27 -0.64
C VAL A 105 17.20 -5.62 0.25
N ALA A 106 16.98 -6.20 1.43
CA ALA A 106 18.05 -6.59 2.33
C ALA A 106 18.98 -7.67 1.73
N THR A 107 18.43 -8.55 0.88
CA THR A 107 19.18 -9.66 0.27
C THR A 107 19.92 -9.28 -1.01
N LEU A 108 19.34 -8.36 -1.81
CA LEU A 108 19.87 -8.04 -3.14
C LEU A 108 20.76 -6.79 -3.16
N PHE A 109 20.62 -5.91 -2.16
CA PHE A 109 21.33 -4.62 -2.14
C PHE A 109 22.26 -4.48 -0.94
N GLU A 110 23.43 -3.88 -1.16
CA GLU A 110 24.35 -3.51 -0.10
C GLU A 110 23.72 -2.47 0.86
N PRO A 111 24.13 -2.40 2.14
CA PRO A 111 23.53 -1.55 3.15
C PRO A 111 23.39 -0.08 2.75
N ASP A 112 24.41 0.48 2.07
CA ASP A 112 24.45 1.87 1.58
C ASP A 112 23.45 2.14 0.44
N ARG A 113 23.05 1.11 -0.33
CA ARG A 113 22.11 1.22 -1.46
C ARG A 113 20.66 0.82 -1.11
N ARG A 114 20.42 0.28 0.08
CA ARG A 114 19.08 -0.18 0.50
C ARG A 114 18.05 0.93 0.49
N SER A 115 18.41 2.11 1.01
CA SER A 115 17.52 3.28 1.03
C SER A 115 17.09 3.71 -0.37
N LEU A 116 18.02 3.69 -1.34
CA LEU A 116 17.73 4.00 -2.73
C LEU A 116 16.79 2.95 -3.35
N ALA A 117 17.03 1.66 -3.09
CA ALA A 117 16.19 0.56 -3.58
C ALA A 117 14.75 0.64 -3.01
N PHE A 118 14.59 0.97 -1.73
CA PHE A 118 13.27 1.22 -1.13
C PHE A 118 12.59 2.43 -1.75
N GLY A 119 13.32 3.54 -1.92
CA GLY A 119 12.81 4.75 -2.56
C GLY A 119 12.30 4.47 -3.98
N PHE A 120 13.04 3.70 -4.77
CA PHE A 120 12.64 3.31 -6.12
C PHE A 120 11.41 2.38 -6.12
N ALA A 121 11.35 1.42 -5.21
CA ALA A 121 10.18 0.54 -5.05
C ALA A 121 8.93 1.33 -4.67
N THR A 122 9.04 2.31 -3.79
CA THR A 122 7.95 3.20 -3.37
C THR A 122 7.51 4.12 -4.51
N LEU A 123 8.45 4.68 -5.26
CA LEU A 123 8.17 5.51 -6.44
C LEU A 123 7.35 4.75 -7.48
N LEU A 124 7.76 3.51 -7.80
CA LEU A 124 7.05 2.66 -8.74
C LEU A 124 5.64 2.30 -8.24
N ALA A 125 5.48 1.99 -6.96
CA ALA A 125 4.18 1.73 -6.37
C ALA A 125 3.28 2.97 -6.44
N GLY A 126 3.81 4.15 -6.11
CA GLY A 126 3.12 5.43 -6.20
C GLY A 126 2.71 5.78 -7.63
N ALA A 127 3.57 5.55 -8.61
CA ALA A 127 3.23 5.75 -10.02
C ALA A 127 2.03 4.89 -10.45
N GLY A 128 1.97 3.63 -10.01
CA GLY A 128 0.82 2.75 -10.23
C GLY A 128 -0.46 3.33 -9.62
N THR A 129 -0.41 3.78 -8.38
CA THR A 129 -1.56 4.36 -7.69
C THR A 129 -2.07 5.63 -8.37
N ILE A 130 -1.16 6.49 -8.87
CA ILE A 130 -1.52 7.71 -9.62
C ILE A 130 -2.14 7.37 -10.98
N ALA A 131 -1.65 6.34 -11.66
CA ALA A 131 -2.19 5.92 -12.96
C ALA A 131 -3.58 5.26 -12.87
N MET A 132 -3.88 4.66 -11.72
CA MET A 132 -5.08 3.88 -11.47
C MET A 132 -6.40 4.60 -11.80
N PRO A 133 -6.62 5.86 -11.33
CA PRO A 133 -7.86 6.57 -11.60
C PRO A 133 -8.13 6.83 -13.09
N PHE A 134 -7.12 6.74 -13.94
CA PHE A 134 -7.26 6.85 -15.40
C PHE A 134 -7.50 5.49 -16.05
N VAL A 135 -6.78 4.46 -15.59
CA VAL A 135 -6.79 3.13 -16.21
C VAL A 135 -8.07 2.37 -15.87
N ILE A 136 -8.51 2.38 -14.61
CA ILE A 136 -9.64 1.56 -14.17
C ILE A 136 -10.98 2.01 -14.74
N PRO A 137 -11.32 3.31 -14.77
CA PRO A 137 -12.54 3.75 -15.45
C PRO A 137 -12.58 3.36 -16.94
N ALA A 138 -11.46 3.51 -17.64
CA ALA A 138 -11.35 3.12 -19.04
C ALA A 138 -11.56 1.60 -19.24
N LEU A 139 -10.95 0.79 -18.38
CA LEU A 139 -11.17 -0.66 -18.39
C LEU A 139 -12.62 -1.03 -18.04
N ALA A 140 -13.21 -0.39 -17.03
CA ALA A 140 -14.58 -0.65 -16.63
C ALA A 140 -15.59 -0.34 -17.76
N LEU A 141 -15.36 0.72 -18.52
CA LEU A 141 -16.16 1.06 -19.69
C LEU A 141 -15.99 0.05 -20.84
N ALA A 142 -14.77 -0.48 -21.03
CA ALA A 142 -14.49 -1.39 -22.14
C ALA A 142 -14.94 -2.83 -21.88
N VAL A 143 -14.75 -3.34 -20.64
CA VAL A 143 -14.96 -4.76 -20.30
C VAL A 143 -15.84 -4.97 -19.05
N GLY A 144 -16.47 -3.92 -18.56
CA GLY A 144 -17.25 -3.92 -17.32
C GLY A 144 -16.38 -3.96 -16.06
N TRP A 145 -16.98 -3.73 -14.90
CA TRP A 145 -16.27 -3.72 -13.63
C TRP A 145 -15.63 -5.07 -13.28
N ARG A 146 -16.29 -6.18 -13.62
CA ARG A 146 -15.74 -7.54 -13.45
C ARG A 146 -14.48 -7.75 -14.29
N GLY A 147 -14.55 -7.33 -15.55
CA GLY A 147 -13.40 -7.39 -16.46
C GLY A 147 -12.22 -6.54 -16.00
N ALA A 148 -12.49 -5.36 -15.42
CA ALA A 148 -11.45 -4.49 -14.86
C ALA A 148 -10.71 -5.16 -13.69
N LEU A 149 -11.43 -5.87 -12.80
CA LEU A 149 -10.81 -6.62 -11.69
C LEU A 149 -9.98 -7.83 -12.21
N VAL A 150 -10.50 -8.56 -13.18
CA VAL A 150 -9.75 -9.65 -13.84
C VAL A 150 -8.47 -9.11 -14.49
N ALA A 151 -8.55 -7.98 -15.18
CA ALA A 151 -7.40 -7.33 -15.80
C ALA A 151 -6.33 -6.92 -14.76
N GLY A 152 -6.74 -6.46 -13.57
CA GLY A 152 -5.85 -6.20 -12.43
C GLY A 152 -5.07 -7.46 -12.03
N GLY A 153 -5.76 -8.59 -11.86
CA GLY A 153 -5.13 -9.87 -11.56
C GLY A 153 -4.19 -10.37 -12.66
N ILE A 154 -4.55 -10.19 -13.94
CA ILE A 154 -3.66 -10.49 -15.09
C ILE A 154 -2.39 -9.62 -15.02
N GLY A 155 -2.52 -8.32 -14.67
CA GLY A 155 -1.40 -7.44 -14.44
C GLY A 155 -0.45 -7.96 -13.36
N GLY A 156 -1.00 -8.60 -12.31
CA GLY A 156 -0.22 -9.28 -11.29
C GLY A 156 0.60 -10.45 -11.85
N PHE A 157 0.04 -11.28 -12.70
CA PHE A 157 0.77 -12.35 -13.39
C PHE A 157 1.85 -11.81 -14.33
N ILE A 158 1.57 -10.73 -15.07
CA ILE A 158 2.58 -10.06 -15.91
C ILE A 158 3.75 -9.57 -15.04
N SER A 159 3.45 -8.96 -13.88
CA SER A 159 4.49 -8.55 -12.93
C SER A 159 5.32 -9.72 -12.42
N LEU A 160 4.69 -10.86 -12.15
CA LEU A 160 5.38 -12.07 -11.71
C LEU A 160 6.31 -12.61 -12.78
N ILE A 161 5.84 -12.67 -14.02
CA ILE A 161 6.65 -13.12 -15.17
C ILE A 161 7.84 -12.19 -15.37
N ALA A 162 7.61 -10.88 -15.37
CA ALA A 162 8.67 -9.87 -15.48
C ALA A 162 9.70 -10.02 -14.35
N TRP A 163 9.23 -10.21 -13.11
CA TRP A 163 10.11 -10.43 -11.98
C TRP A 163 10.93 -11.73 -12.11
N MET A 164 10.31 -12.83 -12.54
CA MET A 164 11.02 -14.10 -12.75
C MET A 164 12.10 -13.97 -13.84
N TRP A 165 11.81 -13.21 -14.88
CA TRP A 165 12.78 -12.95 -15.95
C TRP A 165 13.97 -12.12 -15.45
N LEU A 166 13.70 -11.02 -14.74
CA LEU A 166 14.73 -10.17 -14.12
C LEU A 166 15.54 -10.94 -13.06
N ALA A 167 14.89 -11.76 -12.26
CA ALA A 167 15.54 -12.53 -11.20
C ALA A 167 16.52 -13.58 -11.75
N ARG A 168 16.27 -14.15 -12.94
CA ARG A 168 17.20 -15.05 -13.61
C ARG A 168 18.50 -14.33 -13.97
N GLY A 169 18.41 -13.10 -14.51
CA GLY A 169 19.58 -12.28 -14.79
C GLY A 169 20.38 -11.92 -13.55
N LEU A 170 19.68 -11.56 -12.45
CA LEU A 170 20.32 -11.25 -11.17
C LEU A 170 20.98 -12.47 -10.51
N ALA A 171 20.40 -13.66 -10.66
CA ALA A 171 21.01 -14.90 -10.16
C ALA A 171 22.35 -15.23 -10.84
N GLN A 172 22.52 -14.83 -12.09
CA GLN A 172 23.78 -14.98 -12.84
C GLN A 172 24.86 -13.98 -12.40
N LEU A 173 24.43 -12.81 -11.88
CA LEU A 173 25.37 -11.78 -11.36
C LEU A 173 25.76 -12.02 -9.89
N ARG A 174 25.15 -12.98 -9.24
CA ARG A 174 25.39 -13.30 -7.84
C ARG A 174 26.63 -14.15 -7.70
N GLN A 175 27.78 -13.53 -7.51
CA GLN A 175 28.91 -14.24 -6.88
C GLN A 175 28.57 -14.51 -5.40
N PRO A 176 28.86 -15.73 -4.92
CA PRO A 176 28.47 -16.16 -3.58
C PRO A 176 29.47 -15.67 -2.55
N THR A 177 29.39 -14.45 -2.11
CA THR A 177 30.08 -13.99 -0.91
C THR A 177 29.35 -12.79 -0.33
N ILE A 178 28.15 -13.05 0.15
CA ILE A 178 27.61 -12.23 1.23
C ILE A 178 27.40 -13.21 2.37
N GLU A 179 28.44 -13.42 3.16
CA GLU A 179 28.25 -13.67 4.59
C GLU A 179 27.20 -12.67 5.09
N PRO A 180 26.34 -13.05 6.00
CA PRO A 180 25.34 -12.14 6.51
C PRO A 180 26.07 -11.01 7.23
N ALA A 181 26.39 -9.94 6.50
CA ALA A 181 26.85 -8.68 7.07
C ALA A 181 25.68 -8.01 7.83
N ILE A 182 25.14 -8.74 8.80
CA ILE A 182 24.40 -8.23 9.94
C ILE A 182 25.39 -8.12 11.10
N ALA A 183 26.61 -7.77 10.84
CA ALA A 183 27.66 -7.86 11.82
C ALA A 183 28.45 -6.59 12.01
N ASP A 184 27.83 -5.42 12.07
CA ASP A 184 28.51 -4.31 12.75
C ASP A 184 27.48 -3.46 13.49
N GLY A 185 27.29 -3.80 14.76
CA GLY A 185 26.59 -2.99 15.76
C GLY A 185 25.24 -3.48 16.27
N ALA A 186 24.64 -4.54 15.67
CA ALA A 186 23.40 -5.13 16.20
C ALA A 186 23.38 -6.67 16.19
N ALA A 187 24.41 -7.33 15.71
CA ALA A 187 24.46 -8.79 15.50
C ALA A 187 25.07 -9.59 16.68
N ASP A 188 25.54 -8.92 17.72
CA ASP A 188 25.90 -9.57 18.98
C ASP A 188 24.71 -9.77 19.94
N ARG A 189 23.52 -9.53 19.49
CA ARG A 189 22.36 -10.16 20.12
C ARG A 189 22.05 -11.39 19.29
N GLU A 190 22.46 -12.57 19.79
CA GLU A 190 21.91 -13.87 19.43
C GLU A 190 20.50 -13.66 18.93
N ALA A 191 20.16 -14.20 17.74
CA ALA A 191 18.79 -14.19 17.26
C ALA A 191 17.97 -14.92 18.34
N ASP A 192 17.52 -14.12 19.31
CA ASP A 192 16.73 -14.59 20.42
C ASP A 192 15.40 -15.03 19.80
N HIS A 193 15.27 -16.34 19.64
CA HIS A 193 14.03 -16.99 19.23
C HIS A 193 12.93 -16.86 20.29
N SER A 194 13.07 -15.91 21.21
CA SER A 194 12.09 -15.53 22.21
C SER A 194 10.89 -14.90 21.52
N GLY A 195 10.09 -15.61 20.79
CA GLY A 195 8.79 -15.26 20.25
C GLY A 195 8.32 -13.78 20.41
N TYR A 196 7.09 -13.48 20.15
CA TYR A 196 6.53 -12.13 20.26
C TYR A 196 6.44 -11.60 21.72
N GLY A 197 6.64 -12.46 22.72
CA GLY A 197 6.43 -12.14 24.13
C GLY A 197 7.20 -10.88 24.63
N PRO A 198 8.52 -10.77 24.45
CA PRO A 198 9.29 -9.61 24.88
C PRO A 198 8.88 -8.32 24.15
N ILE A 199 8.53 -8.43 22.87
CA ILE A 199 8.08 -7.30 22.05
C ILE A 199 6.75 -6.75 22.59
N LEU A 200 5.79 -7.61 22.90
CA LEU A 200 4.47 -7.24 23.41
C LEU A 200 4.52 -6.67 24.83
N LYS A 201 5.53 -7.04 25.62
CA LYS A 201 5.74 -6.48 26.98
C LYS A 201 6.38 -5.10 26.98
N ASN A 202 6.94 -4.66 25.86
CA ASN A 202 7.62 -3.36 25.77
C ASN A 202 6.61 -2.25 25.51
N SER A 203 6.52 -1.26 26.43
CA SER A 203 5.62 -0.10 26.29
C SER A 203 5.89 0.74 25.05
N LYS A 204 7.13 0.78 24.55
CA LYS A 204 7.49 1.49 23.30
C LYS A 204 6.81 0.85 22.09
N THR A 205 6.63 -0.48 22.09
CA THR A 205 5.91 -1.19 21.05
C THR A 205 4.46 -0.70 20.95
N TRP A 206 3.78 -0.61 22.08
CA TRP A 206 2.41 -0.11 22.13
C TRP A 206 2.30 1.37 21.72
N GLY A 207 3.28 2.19 22.07
CA GLY A 207 3.35 3.57 21.59
C GLY A 207 3.41 3.65 20.06
N ILE A 208 4.22 2.81 19.43
CA ILE A 208 4.30 2.71 17.96
C ILE A 208 3.00 2.20 17.36
N VAL A 209 2.42 1.13 17.95
CA VAL A 209 1.15 0.53 17.48
C VAL A 209 0.02 1.56 17.51
N VAL A 210 -0.15 2.27 18.61
CA VAL A 210 -1.20 3.29 18.76
C VAL A 210 -0.98 4.45 17.79
N ALA A 211 0.24 4.96 17.69
CA ALA A 211 0.56 6.05 16.77
C ALA A 211 0.27 5.65 15.31
N LYS A 212 0.68 4.44 14.92
CA LYS A 212 0.43 3.90 13.58
C LYS A 212 -1.07 3.69 13.32
N ALA A 213 -1.79 3.10 14.28
CA ALA A 213 -3.24 2.90 14.16
C ALA A 213 -3.99 4.22 13.95
N LEU A 214 -3.66 5.27 14.72
CA LEU A 214 -4.29 6.57 14.59
C LEU A 214 -3.96 7.25 13.26
N SER A 215 -2.72 7.17 12.78
CA SER A 215 -2.34 7.77 11.50
C SER A 215 -2.96 7.02 10.32
N ASP A 216 -2.96 5.69 10.35
CA ASP A 216 -3.46 4.88 9.24
C ASP A 216 -4.98 4.93 9.08
N MET A 217 -5.74 5.25 10.15
CA MET A 217 -7.19 5.44 10.04
C MET A 217 -7.56 6.46 8.95
N THR A 218 -6.91 7.62 8.94
CA THR A 218 -7.15 8.67 7.94
C THR A 218 -6.79 8.20 6.54
N TRP A 219 -5.64 7.54 6.40
CA TRP A 219 -5.18 7.00 5.12
C TRP A 219 -6.16 6.00 4.52
N TRP A 220 -6.58 5.00 5.31
CA TRP A 220 -7.48 3.96 4.84
C TRP A 220 -8.88 4.50 4.55
N PHE A 221 -9.38 5.42 5.38
CA PHE A 221 -10.65 6.08 5.14
C PHE A 221 -10.63 6.79 3.77
N ILE A 222 -9.63 7.61 3.51
CA ILE A 222 -9.51 8.33 2.23
C ILE A 222 -9.40 7.35 1.06
N ASN A 223 -8.60 6.29 1.17
CA ASN A 223 -8.46 5.31 0.08
C ASN A 223 -9.77 4.63 -0.32
N PHE A 224 -10.65 4.34 0.63
CA PHE A 224 -11.91 3.66 0.35
C PHE A 224 -13.08 4.60 0.03
N TRP A 225 -13.09 5.81 0.58
CA TRP A 225 -14.26 6.68 0.55
C TRP A 225 -14.09 7.96 -0.26
N LEU A 226 -12.88 8.34 -0.65
CA LEU A 226 -12.63 9.57 -1.38
C LEU A 226 -13.37 9.62 -2.73
N ALA A 227 -13.38 8.50 -3.47
CA ALA A 227 -14.08 8.40 -4.74
C ALA A 227 -15.61 8.59 -4.55
N ASP A 228 -16.16 7.98 -3.49
CA ASP A 228 -17.56 8.08 -3.15
C ASP A 228 -17.96 9.50 -2.72
N TYR A 229 -17.11 10.15 -1.92
CA TYR A 229 -17.28 11.55 -1.53
C TYR A 229 -17.39 12.47 -2.75
N TYR A 230 -16.47 12.36 -3.70
CA TYR A 230 -16.53 13.17 -4.93
C TYR A 230 -17.78 12.92 -5.76
N ARG A 231 -18.26 11.68 -5.82
CA ARG A 231 -19.50 11.35 -6.52
C ARG A 231 -20.72 11.97 -5.83
N LYS A 232 -20.84 11.77 -4.52
CA LYS A 232 -22.02 12.21 -3.76
C LYS A 232 -22.12 13.72 -3.64
N GLU A 233 -20.99 14.38 -3.40
CA GLU A 233 -20.96 15.82 -3.14
C GLU A 233 -20.92 16.65 -4.42
N PHE A 234 -20.18 16.20 -5.44
CA PHE A 234 -19.98 16.97 -6.68
C PHE A 234 -20.61 16.32 -7.91
N GLY A 235 -21.28 15.19 -7.77
CA GLY A 235 -21.93 14.49 -8.89
C GLY A 235 -20.98 13.95 -9.96
N LEU A 236 -19.70 13.72 -9.64
CA LEU A 236 -18.70 13.31 -10.62
C LEU A 236 -18.95 11.89 -11.13
N THR A 237 -18.85 11.73 -12.43
CA THR A 237 -18.85 10.42 -13.08
C THR A 237 -17.55 9.66 -12.82
N THR A 238 -17.55 8.36 -13.11
CA THR A 238 -16.37 7.50 -12.90
C THR A 238 -15.13 8.00 -13.66
N LEU A 239 -15.30 8.58 -14.85
CA LEU A 239 -14.19 9.17 -15.61
C LEU A 239 -13.67 10.49 -15.00
N GLU A 240 -14.57 11.33 -14.51
CA GLU A 240 -14.22 12.64 -13.94
C GLU A 240 -13.47 12.49 -12.60
N LEU A 241 -13.59 11.35 -11.92
CA LEU A 241 -12.81 11.04 -10.72
C LEU A 241 -11.31 10.92 -10.98
N ALA A 242 -10.88 10.71 -12.22
CA ALA A 242 -9.48 10.45 -12.54
C ALA A 242 -8.56 11.57 -12.04
N VAL A 243 -8.88 12.82 -12.34
CA VAL A 243 -8.04 13.97 -11.97
C VAL A 243 -7.96 14.20 -10.47
N PRO A 244 -9.09 14.30 -9.71
CA PRO A 244 -9.03 14.57 -8.28
C PRO A 244 -8.37 13.44 -7.47
N LEU A 245 -8.59 12.19 -7.85
CA LEU A 245 -7.92 11.06 -7.21
C LEU A 245 -6.42 11.05 -7.53
N ALA A 246 -6.03 11.36 -8.78
CA ALA A 246 -4.63 11.47 -9.14
C ALA A 246 -3.93 12.60 -8.37
N ILE A 247 -4.58 13.75 -8.16
CA ILE A 247 -4.06 14.85 -7.33
C ILE A 247 -3.83 14.38 -5.89
N ALA A 248 -4.80 13.68 -5.30
CA ALA A 248 -4.68 13.17 -3.94
C ALA A 248 -3.51 12.19 -3.81
N PHE A 249 -3.40 11.19 -4.69
CA PHE A 249 -2.31 10.22 -4.66
C PHE A 249 -0.95 10.80 -5.03
N ALA A 250 -0.90 11.76 -5.96
CA ALA A 250 0.32 12.50 -6.28
C ALA A 250 0.78 13.33 -5.07
N GLY A 251 -0.16 13.93 -4.34
CA GLY A 251 0.12 14.63 -3.08
C GLY A 251 0.85 13.73 -2.08
N SER A 252 0.35 12.52 -1.85
CA SER A 252 1.01 11.54 -0.98
C SER A 252 2.43 11.20 -1.45
N GLY A 253 2.62 10.93 -2.75
CA GLY A 253 3.94 10.65 -3.32
C GLY A 253 4.91 11.81 -3.15
N LEU A 254 4.46 13.03 -3.43
CA LEU A 254 5.25 14.25 -3.24
C LEU A 254 5.58 14.49 -1.76
N GLY A 255 4.64 14.25 -0.86
CA GLY A 255 4.83 14.36 0.58
C GLY A 255 5.94 13.43 1.08
N ALA A 256 5.93 12.17 0.65
CA ALA A 256 6.97 11.20 0.98
C ALA A 256 8.36 11.64 0.50
N LEU A 257 8.45 12.15 -0.73
CA LEU A 257 9.71 12.68 -1.29
C LEU A 257 10.20 13.90 -0.51
N LEU A 258 9.30 14.85 -0.21
CA LEU A 258 9.65 16.06 0.55
C LEU A 258 10.07 15.73 1.98
N ALA A 259 9.37 14.80 2.64
CA ALA A 259 9.72 14.34 3.99
C ALA A 259 11.11 13.66 4.01
N GLY A 260 11.40 12.82 3.02
CA GLY A 260 12.70 12.20 2.85
C GLY A 260 13.82 13.21 2.60
N TRP A 261 13.61 14.13 1.65
CA TRP A 261 14.54 15.20 1.35
C TRP A 261 14.80 16.12 2.56
N ALA A 262 13.73 16.56 3.24
CA ALA A 262 13.85 17.40 4.41
C ALA A 262 14.62 16.70 5.54
N SER A 263 14.33 15.41 5.77
CA SER A 263 15.05 14.58 6.75
C SER A 263 16.55 14.55 6.47
N THR A 264 16.95 14.27 5.24
CA THR A 264 18.35 14.25 4.83
C THR A 264 19.01 15.60 5.02
N ARG A 265 18.36 16.68 4.58
CA ARG A 265 18.91 18.04 4.73
C ARG A 265 19.09 18.48 6.19
N LEU A 266 18.16 18.10 7.06
CA LEU A 266 18.26 18.42 8.49
C LEU A 266 19.38 17.61 9.17
N LEU A 267 19.57 16.34 8.78
CA LEU A 267 20.70 15.52 9.26
C LEU A 267 22.05 16.10 8.81
N GLU A 268 22.18 16.51 7.55
CA GLU A 268 23.38 17.17 7.02
C GLU A 268 23.71 18.48 7.78
N ARG A 269 22.69 19.16 8.30
CA ARG A 269 22.84 20.35 9.15
C ARG A 269 23.18 20.05 10.61
N GLY A 270 23.47 18.79 10.94
CA GLY A 270 23.89 18.37 12.28
C GLY A 270 22.74 18.17 13.28
N TRP A 271 21.49 18.08 12.82
CA TRP A 271 20.39 17.75 13.72
C TRP A 271 20.45 16.29 14.15
N SER A 272 20.10 16.01 15.40
CA SER A 272 19.99 14.62 15.85
C SER A 272 18.83 13.90 15.14
N VAL A 273 18.98 12.61 14.89
CA VAL A 273 17.95 11.76 14.26
C VAL A 273 16.60 11.88 14.96
N ASN A 274 16.59 11.92 16.30
CA ASN A 274 15.37 12.05 17.09
C ASN A 274 14.67 13.40 16.83
N ARG A 275 15.43 14.49 16.75
CA ARG A 275 14.88 15.83 16.46
C ARG A 275 14.31 15.90 15.05
N VAL A 276 15.04 15.36 14.06
CA VAL A 276 14.57 15.32 12.65
C VAL A 276 13.26 14.56 12.55
N ARG A 277 13.18 13.34 13.08
CA ARG A 277 11.97 12.52 13.04
C ARG A 277 10.77 13.23 13.68
N LYS A 278 10.93 13.79 14.87
CA LYS A 278 9.85 14.52 15.55
C LYS A 278 9.40 15.75 14.78
N THR A 279 10.33 16.50 14.17
CA THR A 279 9.99 17.69 13.38
C THR A 279 9.23 17.32 12.12
N VAL A 280 9.69 16.29 11.38
CA VAL A 280 9.00 15.82 10.17
C VAL A 280 7.60 15.32 10.52
N MET A 281 7.45 14.49 11.56
CA MET A 281 6.14 14.01 12.02
C MET A 281 5.21 15.16 12.43
N LEU A 282 5.73 16.18 13.13
CA LEU A 282 4.93 17.34 13.53
C LEU A 282 4.45 18.14 12.31
N VAL A 283 5.35 18.39 11.35
CA VAL A 283 5.00 19.09 10.10
C VAL A 283 3.95 18.29 9.33
N SER A 284 4.14 16.98 9.20
CA SER A 284 3.17 16.08 8.57
C SER A 284 1.80 16.17 9.25
N ALA A 285 1.75 16.10 10.57
CA ALA A 285 0.49 16.23 11.31
C ALA A 285 -0.20 17.59 11.09
N LEU A 286 0.56 18.69 11.07
CA LEU A 286 0.04 20.02 10.80
C LEU A 286 -0.51 20.15 9.38
N VAL A 287 0.09 19.49 8.40
CA VAL A 287 -0.38 19.47 7.00
C VAL A 287 -1.70 18.69 6.85
N VAL A 288 -1.90 17.63 7.64
CA VAL A 288 -3.14 16.84 7.66
C VAL A 288 -4.28 17.56 8.40
N THR A 289 -3.97 18.35 9.42
CA THR A 289 -4.97 18.99 10.31
C THR A 289 -6.08 19.76 9.57
N PRO A 290 -5.84 20.48 8.46
CA PRO A 290 -6.88 21.20 7.74
C PRO A 290 -7.86 20.31 6.95
N LEU A 291 -7.59 19.01 6.78
CA LEU A 291 -8.45 18.13 5.96
C LEU A 291 -9.94 18.18 6.29
N PRO A 292 -10.40 18.27 7.57
CA PRO A 292 -11.82 18.39 7.87
C PRO A 292 -12.50 19.62 7.27
N LEU A 293 -11.76 20.70 7.01
CA LEU A 293 -12.29 21.92 6.37
C LEU A 293 -12.74 21.69 4.92
N VAL A 294 -12.34 20.58 4.30
CA VAL A 294 -12.82 20.16 2.99
C VAL A 294 -14.35 20.05 2.95
N LEU A 295 -14.97 19.67 4.07
CA LEU A 295 -16.43 19.51 4.19
C LEU A 295 -17.18 20.86 4.14
N GLU A 296 -16.49 21.97 4.34
CA GLU A 296 -17.06 23.32 4.28
C GLU A 296 -16.92 23.96 2.89
N LEU A 297 -16.18 23.29 1.98
CA LEU A 297 -15.90 23.81 0.65
C LEU A 297 -16.94 23.34 -0.36
N ASN A 298 -17.67 24.28 -0.94
CA ASN A 298 -18.72 24.02 -1.94
C ASN A 298 -18.20 23.96 -3.38
N SER A 299 -16.87 23.98 -3.58
CA SER A 299 -16.26 24.00 -4.90
C SER A 299 -15.25 22.87 -5.05
N PHE A 300 -15.33 22.18 -6.18
CA PHE A 300 -14.52 21.00 -6.49
C PHE A 300 -13.00 21.27 -6.50
N SER A 301 -12.55 22.34 -7.16
CA SER A 301 -11.11 22.59 -7.35
C SER A 301 -10.35 22.82 -6.03
N PRO A 302 -10.82 23.65 -5.09
CA PRO A 302 -10.20 23.77 -3.76
C PRO A 302 -10.17 22.48 -2.98
N VAL A 303 -11.25 21.68 -3.05
CA VAL A 303 -11.32 20.37 -2.40
C VAL A 303 -10.25 19.43 -2.93
N ALA A 304 -10.08 19.31 -4.25
CA ALA A 304 -9.08 18.44 -4.85
C ALA A 304 -7.64 18.85 -4.44
N VAL A 305 -7.34 20.14 -4.46
CA VAL A 305 -6.04 20.65 -4.02
C VAL A 305 -5.82 20.39 -2.52
N MET A 306 -6.82 20.67 -1.69
CA MET A 306 -6.72 20.49 -0.24
C MET A 306 -6.57 19.01 0.14
N MET A 307 -7.26 18.10 -0.58
CA MET A 307 -7.05 16.66 -0.45
C MET A 307 -5.63 16.26 -0.84
N GLY A 308 -5.09 16.79 -1.96
CA GLY A 308 -3.71 16.55 -2.37
C GLY A 308 -2.69 17.03 -1.33
N VAL A 309 -2.88 18.22 -0.77
CA VAL A 309 -2.02 18.76 0.29
C VAL A 309 -2.15 17.93 1.57
N GLY A 310 -3.35 17.59 2.00
CA GLY A 310 -3.57 16.77 3.18
C GLY A 310 -2.95 15.37 3.04
N MET A 311 -3.07 14.75 1.87
CA MET A 311 -2.43 13.47 1.57
C MET A 311 -0.89 13.57 1.57
N ALA A 312 -0.31 14.73 1.26
CA ALA A 312 1.12 14.95 1.37
C ALA A 312 1.63 14.94 2.83
N GLY A 313 0.77 15.19 3.79
CA GLY A 313 1.10 15.06 5.21
C GLY A 313 1.10 13.62 5.74
N HIS A 314 0.72 12.65 4.92
CA HIS A 314 0.67 11.22 5.29
C HIS A 314 1.66 10.40 4.45
N PRO A 315 2.96 10.56 4.60
CA PRO A 315 3.97 9.74 3.95
C PRO A 315 4.25 8.42 4.70
#